data_c1eb7da2f3a6db4405279faa2ef84ca9
#
_entry.id   c1eb7da2f3a6db4405279faa2ef84ca9
#
_cell.length_a   1.000
_cell.length_b   1.000
_cell.length_c   1.000
_cell.angle_alpha   90.00
_cell.angle_beta   90.00
_cell.angle_gamma   90.00
#
_symmetry.space_group_name_H-M   'P 1'
#
loop_
_entity.id
_entity.type
_entity.pdbx_description
1 polymer ?
#
loop_
_entity_poly.entity_id
_entity_poly.type
_entity_poly.pdbx_seq_one_letter_code
_entity_poly.pdbx_strand_id
1 'polypeptide(L)'
;MKYILIISLLTCITGFSSEQNTDIEAEILKPFLETYCISCHGEEKQKGDVRFDQLFSKKADGSESINLASEEVLYNLGDILDQLHLGEMPPKKADKHPSSSEVKDITDYLSMSLLALEESKKKSGTVMRRLTIQEYKNTVRDLLGIDTELLDYTKNFPADSDVHGLKNIGESQFMS
;
A
#
# COMPACT_ATOMS: atom_id res chain seq x y z
N MET A 1 3.66 -6.72 71.29
CA MET A 1 2.76 -6.37 70.16
C MET A 1 3.62 -5.69 69.11
N LYS A 2 3.97 -6.39 68.03
CA LYS A 2 4.79 -5.88 66.92
C LYS A 2 3.89 -5.66 65.73
N TYR A 3 3.69 -4.42 65.33
CA TYR A 3 2.97 -4.09 64.08
C TYR A 3 3.94 -4.19 62.91
N ILE A 4 3.68 -5.14 62.04
CA ILE A 4 4.38 -5.31 60.77
C ILE A 4 3.65 -4.39 59.75
N LEU A 5 4.35 -3.33 59.36
CA LEU A 5 3.92 -2.45 58.25
C LEU A 5 4.26 -3.14 56.93
N ILE A 6 3.24 -3.65 56.24
CA ILE A 6 3.36 -4.14 54.86
C ILE A 6 3.26 -2.94 53.95
N ILE A 7 4.41 -2.48 53.46
CA ILE A 7 4.48 -1.48 52.38
C ILE A 7 4.21 -2.23 51.07
N SER A 8 2.98 -2.07 50.55
CA SER A 8 2.59 -2.53 49.22
C SER A 8 3.27 -1.63 48.16
N LEU A 9 4.32 -2.17 47.54
CA LEU A 9 5.00 -1.54 46.40
C LEU A 9 4.12 -1.72 45.16
N LEU A 10 3.26 -0.75 44.90
CA LEU A 10 2.46 -0.68 43.69
C LEU A 10 3.38 -0.28 42.52
N THR A 11 3.96 -1.27 41.84
CA THR A 11 4.71 -1.05 40.59
C THR A 11 3.73 -0.67 39.52
N CYS A 12 3.69 0.64 39.23
CA CYS A 12 3.00 1.19 38.05
C CYS A 12 3.75 0.70 36.80
N ILE A 13 3.26 -0.39 36.19
CA ILE A 13 3.70 -0.82 34.87
C ILE A 13 3.04 0.17 33.91
N THR A 14 3.75 1.24 33.58
CA THR A 14 3.41 2.07 32.43
C THR A 14 3.61 1.19 31.19
N GLY A 15 2.50 0.66 30.68
CA GLY A 15 2.50 -0.03 29.41
C GLY A 15 3.01 0.95 28.34
N PHE A 16 4.22 0.70 27.87
CA PHE A 16 4.76 1.34 26.69
C PHE A 16 3.99 0.76 25.51
N SER A 17 2.86 1.39 25.18
CA SER A 17 2.16 1.16 23.93
C SER A 17 3.06 1.73 22.85
N SER A 18 3.84 0.90 22.18
CA SER A 18 4.44 1.30 20.91
C SER A 18 3.29 1.42 19.92
N GLU A 19 2.73 2.61 19.78
CA GLU A 19 1.99 2.98 18.60
C GLU A 19 2.95 2.75 17.43
N GLN A 20 2.72 1.68 16.68
CA GLN A 20 3.40 1.48 15.41
C GLN A 20 2.93 2.63 14.51
N ASN A 21 3.82 3.58 14.28
CA ASN A 21 3.58 4.67 13.34
C ASN A 21 3.39 4.02 11.96
N THR A 22 2.12 3.94 11.53
CA THR A 22 1.74 3.40 10.22
C THR A 22 1.76 4.49 9.15
N ASP A 23 2.17 5.70 9.54
CA ASP A 23 2.22 6.83 8.64
C ASP A 23 3.57 6.87 7.92
N ILE A 24 3.52 7.12 6.61
CA ILE A 24 4.71 7.44 5.82
C ILE A 24 4.98 8.93 6.01
N GLU A 25 6.13 9.24 6.59
CA GLU A 25 6.51 10.61 6.92
C GLU A 25 6.94 11.36 5.66
N ALA A 26 6.25 12.45 5.38
CA ALA A 26 6.56 13.31 4.23
C ALA A 26 7.98 13.87 4.34
N GLU A 27 8.45 14.15 5.55
CA GLU A 27 9.78 14.69 5.85
C GLU A 27 10.93 13.75 5.42
N ILE A 28 10.69 12.45 5.38
CA ILE A 28 11.70 11.46 4.95
C ILE A 28 11.65 11.28 3.43
N LEU A 29 10.46 11.08 2.88
CA LEU A 29 10.30 10.74 1.47
C LEU A 29 10.45 11.94 0.54
N LYS A 30 9.92 13.10 0.92
CA LYS A 30 9.87 14.29 0.05
C LYS A 30 11.25 14.77 -0.40
N PRO A 31 12.26 14.95 0.47
CA PRO A 31 13.58 15.43 0.04
C PRO A 31 14.24 14.48 -0.98
N PHE A 32 14.02 13.17 -0.84
CA PHE A 32 14.52 12.19 -1.79
C PHE A 32 13.84 12.36 -3.16
N LEU A 33 12.51 12.44 -3.20
CA LEU A 33 11.75 12.61 -4.45
C LEU A 33 12.05 13.96 -5.13
N GLU A 34 12.16 15.05 -4.38
CA GLU A 34 12.53 16.37 -4.91
C GLU A 34 13.92 16.35 -5.56
N THR A 35 14.85 15.60 -4.98
CA THR A 35 16.22 15.55 -5.47
C THR A 35 16.38 14.70 -6.72
N TYR A 36 15.67 13.57 -6.81
CA TYR A 36 15.94 12.53 -7.83
C TYR A 36 14.80 12.27 -8.78
N CYS A 37 13.55 12.61 -8.45
CA CYS A 37 12.35 12.16 -9.18
C CYS A 37 11.54 13.31 -9.78
N ILE A 38 11.23 14.36 -9.03
CA ILE A 38 10.25 15.40 -9.39
C ILE A 38 10.67 16.19 -10.62
N SER A 39 11.96 16.33 -10.91
CA SER A 39 12.43 16.99 -12.14
C SER A 39 11.93 16.33 -13.44
N CYS A 40 11.50 15.07 -13.36
CA CYS A 40 10.93 14.32 -14.48
C CYS A 40 9.48 13.89 -14.23
N HIS A 41 9.05 13.78 -12.98
CA HIS A 41 7.73 13.31 -12.54
C HIS A 41 7.02 14.37 -11.67
N GLY A 42 6.95 15.60 -12.17
CA GLY A 42 6.36 16.76 -11.49
C GLY A 42 5.48 17.57 -12.43
N GLU A 43 5.19 18.81 -12.02
CA GLU A 43 4.29 19.69 -12.75
C GLU A 43 4.78 20.07 -14.16
N GLU A 44 6.08 20.36 -14.28
CA GLU A 44 6.65 20.79 -15.58
C GLU A 44 6.86 19.61 -16.55
N LYS A 45 7.12 18.43 -16.01
CA LYS A 45 7.35 17.20 -16.80
C LYS A 45 6.67 16.02 -16.13
N GLN A 46 5.84 15.31 -16.91
CA GLN A 46 5.09 14.14 -16.46
C GLN A 46 5.48 12.91 -17.28
N LYS A 47 6.73 12.46 -17.14
CA LYS A 47 7.18 11.27 -17.86
C LYS A 47 6.44 10.03 -17.36
N GLY A 48 5.93 9.23 -18.30
CA GLY A 48 5.11 8.05 -17.97
C GLY A 48 3.76 8.40 -17.35
N ASP A 49 3.27 9.65 -17.55
CA ASP A 49 2.01 10.17 -16.99
C ASP A 49 1.93 10.10 -15.44
N VAL A 50 3.08 10.09 -14.77
CA VAL A 50 3.19 10.01 -13.31
C VAL A 50 3.66 11.33 -12.71
N ARG A 51 3.03 11.72 -11.58
CA ARG A 51 3.31 12.95 -10.82
C ARG A 51 3.53 12.64 -9.35
N PHE A 52 4.75 12.72 -8.89
CA PHE A 52 5.10 12.50 -7.48
C PHE A 52 4.97 13.75 -6.59
N ASP A 53 4.93 14.93 -7.18
CA ASP A 53 4.66 16.18 -6.45
C ASP A 53 3.24 16.22 -5.85
N GLN A 54 2.30 15.45 -6.39
CA GLN A 54 0.92 15.32 -5.90
C GLN A 54 0.75 14.32 -4.74
N LEU A 55 1.78 13.57 -4.38
CA LEU A 55 1.74 12.67 -3.23
C LEU A 55 1.59 13.43 -1.90
N PHE A 56 2.02 14.69 -1.87
CA PHE A 56 2.07 15.51 -0.67
C PHE A 56 0.92 16.52 -0.60
N SER A 57 0.24 16.55 0.53
CA SER A 57 -0.80 17.53 0.84
C SER A 57 -0.44 18.33 2.09
N LYS A 58 -0.76 19.63 2.10
CA LYS A 58 -0.54 20.48 3.26
C LYS A 58 -1.68 20.33 4.26
N LYS A 59 -1.33 20.09 5.51
CA LYS A 59 -2.27 20.15 6.64
C LYS A 59 -2.52 21.60 7.07
N ALA A 60 -3.56 21.80 7.89
CA ALA A 60 -3.92 23.11 8.40
C ALA A 60 -2.86 23.77 9.30
N ASP A 61 -2.00 22.96 9.91
CA ASP A 61 -0.86 23.40 10.74
C ASP A 61 0.40 23.74 9.93
N GLY A 62 0.33 23.61 8.59
CA GLY A 62 1.44 23.84 7.67
C GLY A 62 2.37 22.66 7.46
N SER A 63 2.22 21.57 8.19
CA SER A 63 2.93 20.32 7.93
C SER A 63 2.43 19.63 6.65
N GLU A 64 3.25 18.78 6.09
CA GLU A 64 2.88 17.99 4.91
C GLU A 64 2.56 16.55 5.33
N SER A 65 1.65 15.95 4.60
CA SER A 65 1.25 14.55 4.80
C SER A 65 1.01 13.84 3.49
N ILE A 66 1.09 12.53 3.53
CA ILE A 66 0.78 11.64 2.42
C ILE A 66 -0.58 11.01 2.72
N ASN A 67 -1.49 11.05 1.74
CA ASN A 67 -2.83 10.46 1.90
C ASN A 67 -2.80 8.95 1.64
N LEU A 68 -2.47 8.18 2.66
CA LEU A 68 -2.38 6.71 2.58
C LEU A 68 -3.75 6.01 2.44
N ALA A 69 -4.86 6.75 2.49
CA ALA A 69 -6.18 6.20 2.19
C ALA A 69 -6.46 6.17 0.67
N SER A 70 -5.66 6.87 -0.14
CA SER A 70 -5.79 6.86 -1.61
C SER A 70 -5.07 5.66 -2.20
N GLU A 71 -5.80 4.84 -2.97
CA GLU A 71 -5.22 3.70 -3.70
C GLU A 71 -4.19 4.16 -4.73
N GLU A 72 -4.42 5.29 -5.38
CA GLU A 72 -3.48 5.87 -6.34
C GLU A 72 -2.15 6.24 -5.67
N VAL A 73 -2.21 6.84 -4.47
CA VAL A 73 -1.00 7.16 -3.70
C VAL A 73 -0.25 5.88 -3.32
N LEU A 74 -0.95 4.86 -2.83
CA LEU A 74 -0.33 3.57 -2.47
C LEU A 74 0.29 2.88 -3.69
N TYR A 75 -0.38 2.92 -4.83
CA TYR A 75 0.15 2.42 -6.09
C TYR A 75 1.46 3.13 -6.47
N ASN A 76 1.46 4.45 -6.44
CA ASN A 76 2.65 5.25 -6.77
C ASN A 76 3.82 4.98 -5.81
N LEU A 77 3.55 4.78 -4.51
CA LEU A 77 4.60 4.42 -3.52
C LEU A 77 5.18 3.03 -3.79
N GLY A 78 4.34 2.07 -4.17
CA GLY A 78 4.76 0.74 -4.60
C GLY A 78 5.61 0.79 -5.87
N ASP A 79 5.18 1.56 -6.87
CA ASP A 79 5.92 1.74 -8.12
C ASP A 79 7.30 2.40 -7.89
N ILE A 80 7.38 3.42 -7.04
CA ILE A 80 8.67 4.01 -6.62
C ILE A 80 9.60 2.95 -6.04
N LEU A 81 9.08 2.11 -5.12
CA LEU A 81 9.84 1.05 -4.48
C LEU A 81 10.37 0.04 -5.50
N ASP A 82 9.52 -0.42 -6.41
CA ASP A 82 9.88 -1.39 -7.43
C ASP A 82 10.92 -0.84 -8.41
N GLN A 83 10.74 0.39 -8.89
CA GLN A 83 11.66 1.04 -9.81
C GLN A 83 13.06 1.27 -9.19
N LEU A 84 13.11 1.59 -7.90
CA LEU A 84 14.38 1.71 -7.17
C LEU A 84 15.05 0.35 -6.97
N HIS A 85 14.30 -0.71 -6.64
CA HIS A 85 14.84 -2.07 -6.49
C HIS A 85 15.36 -2.63 -7.80
N LEU A 86 14.68 -2.38 -8.92
CA LEU A 86 15.12 -2.80 -10.25
C LEU A 86 16.30 -1.97 -10.78
N GLY A 87 16.55 -0.81 -10.15
CA GLY A 87 17.61 0.12 -10.60
C GLY A 87 17.27 0.77 -11.96
N GLU A 88 15.99 0.84 -12.32
CA GLU A 88 15.53 1.46 -13.57
C GLU A 88 15.36 2.98 -13.42
N MET A 89 15.12 3.45 -12.21
CA MET A 89 14.99 4.87 -11.87
C MET A 89 15.98 5.28 -10.78
N PRO A 90 16.58 6.48 -10.91
CA PRO A 90 16.61 7.37 -12.08
C PRO A 90 17.32 6.74 -13.28
N PRO A 91 16.88 7.06 -14.53
CA PRO A 91 17.50 6.50 -15.73
C PRO A 91 18.96 6.96 -15.85
N LYS A 92 19.84 6.15 -16.47
CA LYS A 92 21.28 6.41 -16.58
C LYS A 92 21.68 7.80 -17.10
N LYS A 93 20.79 8.47 -17.83
CA LYS A 93 20.97 9.82 -18.36
C LYS A 93 20.47 10.94 -17.46
N ALA A 94 19.97 10.62 -16.24
CA ALA A 94 19.56 11.65 -15.29
C ALA A 94 20.77 12.42 -14.76
N ASP A 95 20.57 13.69 -14.43
CA ASP A 95 21.66 14.56 -13.94
C ASP A 95 22.13 14.17 -12.52
N LYS A 96 21.25 13.57 -11.74
CA LYS A 96 21.53 13.16 -10.37
C LYS A 96 21.11 11.70 -10.16
N HIS A 97 21.93 10.99 -9.40
CA HIS A 97 21.66 9.61 -8.98
C HIS A 97 21.86 9.50 -7.47
N PRO A 98 20.96 8.79 -6.76
CA PRO A 98 21.17 8.49 -5.36
C PRO A 98 22.32 7.51 -5.18
N SER A 99 23.01 7.61 -4.05
CA SER A 99 23.99 6.60 -3.64
C SER A 99 23.30 5.29 -3.29
N SER A 100 24.04 4.18 -3.28
CA SER A 100 23.49 2.88 -2.89
C SER A 100 22.95 2.86 -1.43
N SER A 101 23.53 3.68 -0.54
CA SER A 101 23.02 3.83 0.82
C SER A 101 21.67 4.57 0.84
N GLU A 102 21.54 5.68 0.11
CA GLU A 102 20.26 6.42 0.03
C GLU A 102 19.15 5.57 -0.58
N VAL A 103 19.46 4.80 -1.65
CA VAL A 103 18.50 3.84 -2.23
C VAL A 103 18.08 2.83 -1.17
N LYS A 104 19.05 2.22 -0.48
CA LYS A 104 18.75 1.22 0.55
C LYS A 104 17.89 1.80 1.66
N ASP A 105 18.25 2.95 2.20
CA ASP A 105 17.54 3.58 3.32
C ASP A 105 16.09 3.89 2.94
N ILE A 106 15.85 4.45 1.75
CA ILE A 106 14.50 4.79 1.31
C ILE A 106 13.67 3.55 0.95
N THR A 107 14.27 2.52 0.35
CA THR A 107 13.56 1.27 0.01
C THR A 107 13.23 0.47 1.26
N ASP A 108 14.13 0.38 2.24
CA ASP A 108 13.85 -0.25 3.54
C ASP A 108 12.71 0.49 4.26
N TYR A 109 12.77 1.82 4.30
CA TYR A 109 11.73 2.64 4.91
C TYR A 109 10.36 2.43 4.26
N LEU A 110 10.26 2.54 2.93
CA LEU A 110 9.01 2.33 2.21
C LEU A 110 8.47 0.91 2.37
N SER A 111 9.34 -0.11 2.28
CA SER A 111 8.95 -1.51 2.45
C SER A 111 8.34 -1.76 3.82
N MET A 112 8.99 -1.29 4.89
CA MET A 112 8.51 -1.45 6.25
C MET A 112 7.19 -0.71 6.48
N SER A 113 7.06 0.51 5.97
CA SER A 113 5.86 1.33 6.11
C SER A 113 4.67 0.74 5.38
N LEU A 114 4.85 0.28 4.13
CA LEU A 114 3.80 -0.35 3.34
C LEU A 114 3.35 -1.68 3.95
N LEU A 115 4.28 -2.51 4.45
CA LEU A 115 3.96 -3.75 5.16
C LEU A 115 3.16 -3.49 6.44
N ALA A 116 3.57 -2.50 7.25
CA ALA A 116 2.85 -2.14 8.47
C ALA A 116 1.43 -1.65 8.16
N LEU A 117 1.26 -0.89 7.07
CA LEU A 117 -0.04 -0.44 6.61
C LEU A 117 -0.93 -1.60 6.15
N GLU A 118 -0.40 -2.56 5.40
CA GLU A 118 -1.14 -3.76 5.00
C GLU A 118 -1.55 -4.60 6.21
N GLU A 119 -0.69 -4.78 7.19
CA GLU A 119 -1.03 -5.51 8.42
C GLU A 119 -2.12 -4.80 9.22
N SER A 120 -2.12 -3.48 9.27
CA SER A 120 -3.18 -2.71 9.91
C SER A 120 -4.53 -2.89 9.21
N LYS A 121 -4.54 -2.96 7.88
CA LYS A 121 -5.73 -3.23 7.07
C LYS A 121 -6.24 -4.66 7.25
N LYS A 122 -5.37 -5.65 7.36
CA LYS A 122 -5.75 -7.06 7.60
C LYS A 122 -6.51 -7.25 8.93
N LYS A 123 -6.23 -6.44 9.94
CA LYS A 123 -6.97 -6.46 11.22
C LYS A 123 -8.42 -6.00 11.10
N SER A 124 -8.79 -5.32 10.02
CA SER A 124 -10.16 -4.84 9.78
C SER A 124 -11.12 -5.88 9.19
N GLY A 125 -10.65 -7.11 8.94
CA GLY A 125 -11.46 -8.24 8.47
C GLY A 125 -11.17 -8.61 7.01
N THR A 126 -11.46 -9.87 6.68
CA THR A 126 -11.35 -10.36 5.30
C THR A 126 -12.52 -9.82 4.49
N VAL A 127 -12.23 -9.11 3.41
CA VAL A 127 -13.28 -8.69 2.47
C VAL A 127 -13.80 -9.92 1.75
N MET A 128 -15.09 -10.25 1.96
CA MET A 128 -15.76 -11.27 1.18
C MET A 128 -16.00 -10.75 -0.24
N ARG A 129 -15.36 -11.38 -1.21
CA ARG A 129 -15.59 -11.09 -2.62
C ARG A 129 -16.44 -12.16 -3.30
N ARG A 130 -17.18 -11.78 -4.34
CA ARG A 130 -17.76 -12.77 -5.24
C ARG A 130 -16.66 -13.43 -6.09
N LEU A 131 -16.93 -14.63 -6.55
CA LEU A 131 -16.08 -15.26 -7.56
C LEU A 131 -16.15 -14.47 -8.87
N THR A 132 -15.04 -14.37 -9.58
CA THR A 132 -15.06 -13.95 -10.98
C THR A 132 -15.86 -14.93 -11.82
N ILE A 133 -16.33 -14.49 -12.99
CA ILE A 133 -17.04 -15.37 -13.93
C ILE A 133 -16.23 -16.63 -14.24
N GLN A 134 -14.94 -16.49 -14.42
CA GLN A 134 -14.06 -17.63 -14.73
C GLN A 134 -13.88 -18.57 -13.52
N GLU A 135 -13.69 -18.01 -12.33
CA GLU A 135 -13.61 -18.82 -11.11
C GLU A 135 -14.91 -19.59 -10.85
N TYR A 136 -16.05 -18.94 -11.08
CA TYR A 136 -17.36 -19.58 -10.95
C TYR A 136 -17.53 -20.74 -11.96
N LYS A 137 -17.20 -20.51 -13.24
CA LYS A 137 -17.23 -21.56 -14.27
C LYS A 137 -16.33 -22.74 -13.92
N ASN A 138 -15.10 -22.47 -13.47
CA ASN A 138 -14.18 -23.51 -13.03
C ASN A 138 -14.74 -24.30 -11.84
N THR A 139 -15.31 -23.61 -10.85
CA THR A 139 -15.90 -24.23 -9.67
C THR A 139 -17.05 -25.18 -10.05
N VAL A 140 -17.96 -24.73 -10.90
CA VAL A 140 -19.09 -25.53 -11.38
C VAL A 140 -18.59 -26.75 -12.13
N ARG A 141 -17.63 -26.60 -13.04
CA ARG A 141 -17.02 -27.71 -13.77
C ARG A 141 -16.39 -28.72 -12.81
N ASP A 142 -15.61 -28.27 -11.85
CA ASP A 142 -14.83 -29.13 -10.96
C ASP A 142 -15.71 -29.85 -9.93
N LEU A 143 -16.80 -29.23 -9.48
CA LEU A 143 -17.73 -29.82 -8.51
C LEU A 143 -18.78 -30.73 -9.15
N LEU A 144 -19.29 -30.36 -10.32
CA LEU A 144 -20.45 -31.03 -10.92
C LEU A 144 -20.09 -31.82 -12.19
N GLY A 145 -18.88 -31.70 -12.70
CA GLY A 145 -18.45 -32.32 -13.96
C GLY A 145 -19.20 -31.77 -15.19
N ILE A 146 -19.76 -30.58 -15.11
CA ILE A 146 -20.54 -29.96 -16.17
C ILE A 146 -19.62 -29.13 -17.06
N ASP A 147 -19.73 -29.36 -18.38
CA ASP A 147 -19.03 -28.54 -19.37
C ASP A 147 -19.69 -27.17 -19.48
N THR A 148 -18.99 -26.15 -18.97
CA THR A 148 -19.45 -24.77 -18.93
C THR A 148 -19.34 -24.06 -20.30
N GLU A 149 -18.65 -24.66 -21.26
CA GLU A 149 -18.56 -24.15 -22.63
C GLU A 149 -19.84 -24.45 -23.43
N LEU A 150 -20.50 -25.59 -23.11
CA LEU A 150 -21.75 -25.99 -23.75
C LEU A 150 -22.98 -25.23 -23.20
N LEU A 151 -22.92 -24.85 -21.93
CA LEU A 151 -24.03 -24.16 -21.26
C LEU A 151 -23.52 -22.98 -20.45
N ASP A 152 -23.64 -21.78 -21.00
CA ASP A 152 -23.22 -20.56 -20.33
C ASP A 152 -24.32 -20.00 -19.40
N TYR A 153 -24.24 -20.33 -18.11
CA TYR A 153 -25.16 -19.81 -17.08
C TYR A 153 -24.74 -18.46 -16.53
N THR A 154 -23.62 -17.92 -17.00
CA THR A 154 -23.05 -16.66 -16.45
C THR A 154 -23.46 -15.43 -17.27
N LYS A 155 -24.30 -15.58 -18.29
CA LYS A 155 -24.73 -14.51 -19.20
C LYS A 155 -25.33 -13.29 -18.49
N ASN A 156 -25.97 -13.50 -17.34
CA ASN A 156 -26.62 -12.45 -16.57
C ASN A 156 -25.78 -12.01 -15.35
N PHE A 157 -24.55 -12.51 -15.21
CA PHE A 157 -23.69 -12.09 -14.12
C PHE A 157 -23.17 -10.67 -14.38
N PRO A 158 -23.00 -9.86 -13.33
CA PRO A 158 -22.29 -8.60 -13.45
C PRO A 158 -20.89 -8.85 -14.02
N ALA A 159 -20.43 -7.95 -14.89
CA ALA A 159 -19.08 -8.02 -15.40
C ALA A 159 -18.03 -8.02 -14.28
N ASP A 160 -16.92 -8.71 -14.49
CA ASP A 160 -15.80 -8.65 -13.56
C ASP A 160 -15.12 -7.29 -13.68
N SER A 161 -14.88 -6.67 -12.53
CA SER A 161 -14.10 -5.45 -12.47
C SER A 161 -12.64 -5.76 -12.74
N ASP A 162 -11.97 -4.91 -13.50
CA ASP A 162 -10.54 -5.00 -13.78
C ASP A 162 -9.82 -3.85 -13.07
N VAL A 163 -8.86 -4.20 -12.23
CA VAL A 163 -8.02 -3.23 -11.55
C VAL A 163 -6.56 -3.57 -11.87
N HIS A 164 -5.91 -2.74 -12.66
CA HIS A 164 -4.52 -2.93 -13.11
C HIS A 164 -4.26 -4.31 -13.78
N GLY A 165 -5.21 -4.80 -14.54
CA GLY A 165 -5.14 -6.13 -15.20
C GLY A 165 -5.51 -7.31 -14.30
N LEU A 166 -5.85 -7.08 -13.04
CA LEU A 166 -6.28 -8.10 -12.08
C LEU A 166 -7.79 -8.07 -11.89
N LYS A 167 -8.44 -9.22 -12.05
CA LYS A 167 -9.90 -9.38 -11.91
C LYS A 167 -10.34 -10.02 -10.59
N ASN A 168 -9.39 -10.40 -9.75
CA ASN A 168 -9.66 -11.11 -8.51
C ASN A 168 -9.40 -10.32 -7.23
N ILE A 169 -9.30 -9.00 -7.33
CA ILE A 169 -9.13 -8.10 -6.18
C ILE A 169 -10.44 -8.03 -5.38
N GLY A 170 -10.36 -8.32 -4.07
CA GLY A 170 -11.54 -8.39 -3.19
C GLY A 170 -12.36 -7.10 -3.16
N GLU A 171 -11.70 -5.96 -3.13
CA GLU A 171 -12.34 -4.63 -3.07
C GLU A 171 -13.08 -4.26 -4.36
N SER A 172 -12.73 -4.85 -5.49
CA SER A 172 -13.38 -4.58 -6.79
C SER A 172 -14.55 -5.52 -7.10
N GLN A 173 -14.69 -6.64 -6.37
CA GLN A 173 -15.69 -7.68 -6.60
C GLN A 173 -16.72 -7.67 -5.45
N PHE A 174 -17.58 -6.66 -5.40
CA PHE A 174 -18.62 -6.55 -4.38
C PHE A 174 -19.72 -7.61 -4.57
N MET A 175 -20.22 -8.13 -3.44
CA MET A 175 -21.51 -8.82 -3.42
C MET A 175 -22.61 -7.77 -3.29
N SER A 176 -23.47 -7.64 -4.31
CA SER A 176 -24.67 -6.79 -4.31
C SER A 176 -25.85 -7.55 -3.68
#